data_fd39fe77dfaaba55dd967d403df8b9f5
#
_entry.id   fd39fe77dfaaba55dd967d403df8b9f5
#
_cell.length_a   1.000
_cell.length_b   1.000
_cell.length_c   1.000
_cell.angle_alpha   90.00
_cell.angle_beta   90.00
_cell.angle_gamma   90.00
#
_symmetry.space_group_name_H-M   'P 1'
#
loop_
_entity.id
_entity.type
_entity.pdbx_description
1 polymer ?
#
loop_
_entity_poly.entity_id
_entity_poly.type
_entity_poly.pdbx_seq_one_letter_code
_entity_poly.pdbx_strand_id
1 'polypeptide(L)'
;MAYNPNKELKKYYGIAEVAEQFNVAESLLRFWEKEFSNIKPKKSGRGVRMYTKEDIEEVRLVYNLLKVRGMKIAAAKQVLSKNRKAASETSEIIGRLQSIKNELQEISRELKEL
;
A
#
# COMPACT_ATOMS: atom_id res chain seq x y z
N MET A 1 9.74 27.46 2.22
CA MET A 1 10.36 26.17 2.54
C MET A 1 11.05 25.61 1.30
N ALA A 2 12.29 25.24 1.46
CA ALA A 2 13.01 24.65 0.33
C ALA A 2 12.47 23.26 0.01
N TYR A 3 12.24 23.01 -1.27
CA TYR A 3 11.90 21.68 -1.75
C TYR A 3 13.02 20.70 -1.44
N ASN A 4 12.69 19.58 -0.82
CA ASN A 4 13.65 18.53 -0.50
C ASN A 4 13.38 17.29 -1.37
N PRO A 5 14.12 17.13 -2.49
CA PRO A 5 13.92 15.99 -3.37
C PRO A 5 14.23 14.64 -2.73
N ASN A 6 15.06 14.64 -1.69
CA ASN A 6 15.38 13.40 -0.96
C ASN A 6 14.20 12.86 -0.17
N LYS A 7 13.22 13.69 0.18
CA LYS A 7 12.03 13.28 0.91
C LYS A 7 11.15 12.35 0.10
N GLU A 8 11.05 12.59 -1.21
CA GLU A 8 10.30 11.71 -2.13
C GLU A 8 11.06 10.43 -2.47
N LEU A 9 12.39 10.47 -2.39
CA LEU A 9 13.27 9.35 -2.67
C LEU A 9 13.63 8.54 -1.43
N LYS A 10 13.02 8.85 -0.28
CA LYS A 10 13.27 8.14 0.96
C LYS A 10 12.90 6.68 0.80
N LYS A 11 13.89 5.80 0.99
CA LYS A 11 13.75 4.37 0.79
C LYS A 11 13.11 3.68 2.00
N TYR A 12 13.38 4.17 3.19
CA TYR A 12 12.91 3.59 4.44
C TYR A 12 12.23 4.62 5.33
N TYR A 13 11.21 4.19 6.03
CA TYR A 13 10.44 5.01 6.98
C TYR A 13 10.44 4.31 8.33
N GLY A 14 10.56 5.08 9.41
CA GLY A 14 10.47 4.57 10.76
C GLY A 14 9.01 4.29 11.16
N ILE A 15 8.83 3.48 12.21
CA ILE A 15 7.48 3.14 12.71
C ILE A 15 6.72 4.40 13.15
N ALA A 16 7.41 5.38 13.74
CA ALA A 16 6.79 6.63 14.16
C ALA A 16 6.21 7.42 12.97
N GLU A 17 6.95 7.46 11.86
CA GLU A 17 6.50 8.12 10.64
C GLU A 17 5.28 7.44 10.02
N VAL A 18 5.29 6.11 9.98
CA VAL A 18 4.17 5.32 9.45
C VAL A 18 2.94 5.47 10.36
N ALA A 19 3.13 5.41 11.66
CA ALA A 19 2.05 5.59 12.64
C ALA A 19 1.41 6.97 12.48
N GLU A 20 2.20 8.01 12.30
CA GLU A 20 1.72 9.37 12.08
C GLU A 20 0.94 9.48 10.77
N GLN A 21 1.42 8.84 9.72
CA GLN A 21 0.76 8.84 8.41
C GLN A 21 -0.66 8.28 8.47
N PHE A 22 -0.87 7.23 9.26
CA PHE A 22 -2.18 6.58 9.43
C PHE A 22 -2.93 7.05 10.66
N ASN A 23 -2.36 7.96 11.44
CA ASN A 23 -2.94 8.47 12.68
C ASN A 23 -3.30 7.34 13.65
N VAL A 24 -2.36 6.43 13.85
CA VAL A 24 -2.50 5.29 14.77
C VAL A 24 -1.30 5.25 15.72
N ALA A 25 -1.45 4.50 16.82
CA ALA A 25 -0.35 4.30 17.75
C ALA A 25 0.69 3.34 17.18
N GLU A 26 1.95 3.53 17.53
CA GLU A 26 3.03 2.62 17.14
C GLU A 26 2.78 1.19 17.63
N SER A 27 2.22 1.06 18.84
CA SER A 27 1.86 -0.23 19.42
C SER A 27 0.86 -0.99 18.55
N LEU A 28 -0.06 -0.28 17.90
CA LEU A 28 -1.03 -0.88 16.99
C LEU A 28 -0.33 -1.43 15.74
N LEU A 29 0.63 -0.71 15.20
CA LEU A 29 1.42 -1.20 14.05
C LEU A 29 2.22 -2.44 14.41
N ARG A 30 2.82 -2.47 15.60
CA ARG A 30 3.54 -3.66 16.10
C ARG A 30 2.61 -4.85 16.26
N PHE A 31 1.38 -4.61 16.76
CA PHE A 31 0.35 -5.63 16.87
C PHE A 31 -0.06 -6.18 15.50
N TRP A 32 -0.28 -5.30 14.53
CA TRP A 32 -0.62 -5.71 13.17
C TRP A 32 0.51 -6.51 12.50
N GLU A 33 1.74 -6.16 12.75
CA GLU A 33 2.91 -6.91 12.26
C GLU A 33 2.88 -8.35 12.77
N LYS A 34 2.47 -8.55 14.01
CA LYS A 34 2.31 -9.87 14.62
C LYS A 34 1.16 -10.66 13.99
N GLU A 35 0.03 -9.99 13.77
CA GLU A 35 -1.20 -10.63 13.30
C GLU A 35 -1.24 -10.84 11.80
N PHE A 36 -0.62 -9.96 11.02
CA PHE A 36 -0.65 -9.98 9.57
C PHE A 36 0.75 -10.27 9.01
N SER A 37 0.90 -11.43 8.37
CA SER A 37 2.17 -11.87 7.81
C SER A 37 2.63 -11.04 6.60
N ASN A 38 1.73 -10.29 5.99
CA ASN A 38 2.06 -9.40 4.87
C ASN A 38 2.79 -8.12 5.29
N ILE A 39 2.70 -7.75 6.57
CA ILE A 39 3.42 -6.61 7.12
C ILE A 39 4.75 -7.11 7.68
N LYS A 40 5.84 -6.96 6.93
CA LYS A 40 7.17 -7.46 7.30
C LYS A 40 8.23 -6.39 7.07
N PRO A 41 8.26 -5.34 7.90
CA PRO A 41 9.33 -4.35 7.79
C PRO A 41 10.67 -4.98 8.14
N LYS A 42 11.72 -4.54 7.47
CA LYS A 42 13.08 -4.96 7.82
C LYS A 42 13.47 -4.35 9.16
N LYS A 43 14.25 -5.08 9.93
CA LYS A 43 14.82 -4.57 11.18
C LYS A 43 16.31 -4.36 11.01
N SER A 44 16.82 -3.23 11.46
CA SER A 44 18.26 -2.98 11.53
C SER A 44 18.87 -3.87 12.62
N GLY A 45 20.21 -3.90 12.67
CA GLY A 45 20.93 -4.63 13.72
C GLY A 45 20.60 -4.19 15.14
N ARG A 46 20.01 -3.00 15.30
CA ARG A 46 19.55 -2.46 16.59
C ARG A 46 18.08 -2.75 16.87
N GLY A 47 17.41 -3.52 16.01
CA GLY A 47 15.99 -3.82 16.15
C GLY A 47 15.05 -2.71 15.73
N VAL A 48 15.55 -1.68 15.06
CA VAL A 48 14.73 -0.58 14.55
C VAL A 48 14.02 -1.01 13.28
N ARG A 49 12.70 -0.82 13.24
CA ARG A 49 11.89 -1.16 12.07
C ARG A 49 12.09 -0.17 10.94
N MET A 50 12.26 -0.70 9.74
CA MET A 50 12.41 0.10 8.52
C MET A 50 11.36 -0.34 7.52
N TYR A 51 10.37 0.54 7.28
CA TYR A 51 9.27 0.28 6.35
C TYR A 51 9.63 0.81 4.96
N THR A 52 9.49 -0.04 3.94
CA THR A 52 9.58 0.40 2.55
C THR A 52 8.23 0.93 2.09
N LYS A 53 8.15 1.47 0.87
CA LYS A 53 6.87 1.91 0.29
C LYS A 53 5.90 0.74 0.15
N GLU A 54 6.41 -0.43 -0.20
CA GLU A 54 5.62 -1.65 -0.32
C GLU A 54 5.05 -2.07 1.04
N ASP A 55 5.87 -1.98 2.09
CA ASP A 55 5.42 -2.27 3.46
C ASP A 55 4.31 -1.31 3.90
N ILE A 56 4.43 -0.03 3.54
CA ILE A 56 3.42 0.97 3.85
C ILE A 56 2.11 0.68 3.12
N GLU A 57 2.17 0.22 1.87
CA GLU A 57 0.98 -0.18 1.13
C GLU A 57 0.29 -1.39 1.77
N GLU A 58 1.05 -2.33 2.31
CA GLU A 58 0.49 -3.46 3.06
C GLU A 58 -0.19 -2.99 4.35
N VAL A 59 0.41 -2.03 5.06
CA VAL A 59 -0.22 -1.40 6.23
C VAL A 59 -1.51 -0.70 5.83
N ARG A 60 -1.53 -0.03 4.68
CA ARG A 60 -2.72 0.65 4.16
C ARG A 60 -3.85 -0.32 3.89
N LEU A 61 -3.57 -1.48 3.31
CA LEU A 61 -4.56 -2.54 3.09
C LEU A 61 -5.19 -2.98 4.40
N VAL A 62 -4.37 -3.26 5.40
CA VAL A 62 -4.84 -3.67 6.72
C VAL A 62 -5.67 -2.56 7.38
N TYR A 63 -5.20 -1.32 7.30
CA TYR A 63 -5.92 -0.16 7.82
C TYR A 63 -7.31 -0.05 7.21
N ASN A 64 -7.40 -0.17 5.88
CA ASN A 64 -8.68 -0.08 5.18
C ASN A 64 -9.64 -1.17 5.61
N LEU A 65 -9.16 -2.41 5.73
CA LEU A 65 -10.01 -3.53 6.14
C LEU A 65 -10.51 -3.38 7.57
N LEU A 66 -9.65 -2.97 8.50
CA LEU A 66 -10.00 -2.90 9.92
C LEU A 66 -10.70 -1.60 10.31
N LYS A 67 -10.19 -0.46 9.83
CA LYS A 67 -10.66 0.86 10.27
C LYS A 67 -11.74 1.46 9.37
N VAL A 68 -11.62 1.28 8.07
CA VAL A 68 -12.60 1.82 7.12
C VAL A 68 -13.78 0.88 6.96
N ARG A 69 -13.53 -0.41 6.72
CA ARG A 69 -14.57 -1.42 6.54
C ARG A 69 -15.07 -2.05 7.85
N GLY A 70 -14.35 -1.83 8.95
CA GLY A 70 -14.73 -2.33 10.26
C GLY A 70 -14.66 -3.84 10.41
N MET A 71 -13.83 -4.52 9.64
CA MET A 71 -13.67 -5.97 9.73
C MET A 71 -12.94 -6.38 10.99
N LYS A 72 -13.26 -7.57 11.49
CA LYS A 72 -12.50 -8.21 12.55
C LYS A 72 -11.20 -8.78 11.96
N ILE A 73 -10.20 -8.95 12.82
CA ILE A 73 -8.86 -9.41 12.39
C ILE A 73 -8.94 -10.75 11.66
N ALA A 74 -9.72 -11.71 12.15
CA ALA A 74 -9.88 -13.01 11.51
C ALA A 74 -10.45 -12.88 10.08
N ALA A 75 -11.46 -12.03 9.89
CA ALA A 75 -12.06 -11.77 8.58
C ALA A 75 -11.07 -11.09 7.65
N ALA A 76 -10.32 -10.11 8.14
CA ALA A 76 -9.30 -9.40 7.37
C ALA A 76 -8.19 -10.35 6.91
N LYS A 77 -7.76 -11.27 7.77
CA LYS A 77 -6.77 -12.29 7.42
C LYS A 77 -7.25 -13.18 6.27
N GLN A 78 -8.52 -13.58 6.31
CA GLN A 78 -9.12 -14.40 5.25
C GLN A 78 -9.17 -13.66 3.92
N VAL A 79 -9.56 -12.39 3.94
CA VAL A 79 -9.62 -11.54 2.74
C VAL A 79 -8.23 -11.41 2.12
N LEU A 80 -7.21 -11.13 2.92
CA LEU A 80 -5.83 -10.98 2.44
C LEU A 80 -5.28 -12.29 1.88
N SER A 81 -5.59 -13.42 2.52
CA SER A 81 -5.18 -14.75 2.06
C SER A 81 -5.78 -15.10 0.70
N LYS A 82 -7.08 -14.85 0.51
CA LYS A 82 -7.79 -15.09 -0.75
C LYS A 82 -7.34 -14.15 -1.86
N ASN A 83 -7.09 -12.89 -1.52
CA ASN A 83 -6.76 -11.86 -2.50
C ASN A 83 -5.31 -11.91 -2.99
N ARG A 84 -4.42 -12.66 -2.35
CA ARG A 84 -3.06 -12.82 -2.84
C ARG A 84 -3.00 -13.47 -4.23
N LYS A 85 -3.88 -14.46 -4.48
CA LYS A 85 -4.02 -15.05 -5.81
C LYS A 85 -4.76 -14.13 -6.76
N ALA A 86 -5.85 -13.52 -6.28
CA ALA A 86 -6.67 -12.62 -7.09
C ALA A 86 -5.96 -11.28 -7.37
N ALA A 87 -5.09 -10.80 -6.48
CA ALA A 87 -4.41 -9.52 -6.64
C ALA A 87 -3.44 -9.50 -7.83
N SER A 88 -2.74 -10.60 -8.10
CA SER A 88 -1.86 -10.67 -9.27
C SER A 88 -2.66 -10.69 -10.57
N GLU A 89 -3.75 -11.44 -10.63
CA GLU A 89 -4.64 -11.50 -11.78
C GLU A 89 -5.37 -10.17 -12.01
N THR A 90 -5.90 -9.57 -10.93
CA THR A 90 -6.60 -8.28 -10.99
C THR A 90 -5.66 -7.15 -11.40
N SER A 91 -4.42 -7.18 -10.96
CA SER A 91 -3.41 -6.20 -11.33
C SER A 91 -3.14 -6.21 -12.84
N GLU A 92 -3.08 -7.39 -13.46
CA GLU A 92 -2.93 -7.51 -14.91
C GLU A 92 -4.15 -6.98 -15.65
N ILE A 93 -5.36 -7.30 -15.17
CA ILE A 93 -6.62 -6.84 -15.76
C ILE A 93 -6.71 -5.31 -15.69
N ILE A 94 -6.39 -4.73 -14.54
CA ILE A 94 -6.39 -3.27 -14.37
C ILE A 94 -5.37 -2.61 -15.32
N GLY A 95 -4.20 -3.21 -15.47
CA GLY A 95 -3.18 -2.74 -16.40
C GLY A 95 -3.68 -2.74 -17.84
N ARG A 96 -4.36 -3.79 -18.26
CA ARG A 96 -4.95 -3.89 -19.61
C ARG A 96 -6.05 -2.86 -19.82
N LEU A 97 -6.94 -2.69 -18.84
CA LEU A 97 -8.00 -1.68 -18.90
C LEU A 97 -7.44 -0.26 -18.99
N GLN A 98 -6.37 0.02 -18.26
CA GLN A 98 -5.70 1.31 -18.32
C GLN A 98 -5.09 1.57 -19.70
N SER A 99 -4.48 0.56 -20.30
CA SER A 99 -3.93 0.64 -21.65
C SER A 99 -5.02 0.91 -22.70
N ILE A 100 -6.15 0.21 -22.61
CA ILE A 100 -7.29 0.40 -23.49
C ILE A 100 -7.85 1.82 -23.36
N LYS A 101 -7.99 2.30 -22.11
CA LYS A 101 -8.44 3.67 -21.85
C LYS A 101 -7.53 4.70 -22.50
N ASN A 102 -6.23 4.52 -22.39
CA ASN A 102 -5.24 5.41 -22.99
C ASN A 102 -5.33 5.42 -24.52
N GLU A 103 -5.50 4.24 -25.13
CA GLU A 103 -5.67 4.11 -26.58
C GLU A 103 -6.94 4.81 -27.07
N LEU A 104 -8.06 4.65 -26.34
CA LEU A 104 -9.31 5.31 -26.67
C LEU A 104 -9.21 6.83 -26.56
N GLN A 105 -8.51 7.34 -25.56
CA GLN A 105 -8.29 8.77 -25.40
C GLN A 105 -7.44 9.33 -26.55
N GLU A 106 -6.45 8.59 -27.01
CA GLU A 106 -5.60 8.98 -28.11
C GLU A 106 -6.38 9.03 -29.42
N ILE A 107 -7.20 8.02 -29.71
CA ILE A 107 -8.09 7.98 -30.87
C ILE A 107 -9.07 9.15 -30.84
N SER A 108 -9.66 9.43 -29.70
CA SER A 108 -10.59 10.56 -29.54
C SER A 108 -9.90 11.89 -29.81
N ARG A 109 -8.64 12.04 -29.39
CA ARG A 109 -7.85 13.23 -29.66
C ARG A 109 -7.57 13.40 -31.15
N GLU A 110 -7.18 12.34 -31.84
CA GLU A 110 -6.93 12.34 -33.29
C GLU A 110 -8.19 12.72 -34.06
N LEU A 111 -9.35 12.19 -33.66
CA LEU A 111 -10.63 12.52 -34.28
C LEU A 111 -11.00 13.99 -34.13
N LYS A 112 -10.62 14.63 -33.02
CA LYS A 112 -10.88 16.05 -32.78
C LYS A 112 -9.97 16.95 -33.62
N GLU A 113 -8.83 16.47 -34.03
CA GLU A 113 -7.88 17.21 -34.86
C GLU A 113 -8.22 17.14 -36.34
N LEU A 114 -9.13 16.26 -36.71
CA LEU A 114 -9.67 16.21 -38.09
C LEU A 114 -10.74 17.27 -38.29
#